data_cf0c082d876de51184717971d0c71155
#
_entry.id   cf0c082d876de51184717971d0c71155
#
_cell.length_a   1.000
_cell.length_b   1.000
_cell.length_c   1.000
_cell.angle_alpha   90.00
_cell.angle_beta   90.00
_cell.angle_gamma   90.00
#
_symmetry.space_group_name_H-M   'P 1'
#
loop_
_entity.id
_entity.type
_entity.pdbx_description
1 polymer ?
#
loop_
_entity_poly.entity_id
_entity_poly.type
_entity_poly.pdbx_seq_one_letter_code
_entity_poly.pdbx_strand_id
1 'polypeptide(L)'
;MASRVLTITIGNDNIKLCDVSYSAQKSIQVLAAVSVPTPASACEDGMVIDIPLMAKTIRETCDANGITTKNVIFCIQSAKIASKEVTTPELKEAKLKQFITTNATEYFPVNIDDYVLAHTVLEPIEEEGIKKTRVMVAAAPVDMVENYYALAEM
;
A
#
# COMPACT_ATOMS: atom_id res chain seq x y z
N MET A 1 14.93 16.14 12.39
CA MET A 1 14.10 16.83 11.38
C MET A 1 12.76 16.10 11.28
N ALA A 2 11.67 16.82 11.12
CA ALA A 2 10.37 16.20 10.84
C ALA A 2 10.35 15.75 9.37
N SER A 3 9.89 14.53 9.13
CA SER A 3 9.66 14.04 7.77
C SER A 3 8.21 14.31 7.38
N ARG A 4 7.95 14.55 6.09
CA ARG A 4 6.61 14.78 5.56
C ARG A 4 6.24 13.65 4.57
N VAL A 5 4.99 13.26 4.60
CA VAL A 5 4.43 12.28 3.68
C VAL A 5 3.00 12.66 3.32
N LEU A 6 2.65 12.52 2.06
CA LEU A 6 1.29 12.63 1.55
C LEU A 6 0.70 11.23 1.43
N THR A 7 -0.32 10.93 2.22
CA THR A 7 -1.08 9.69 2.02
C THR A 7 -2.24 9.94 1.08
N ILE A 8 -2.40 9.05 0.10
CA ILE A 8 -3.45 9.13 -0.91
C ILE A 8 -4.24 7.82 -0.90
N THR A 9 -5.55 7.92 -0.71
CA THR A 9 -6.48 6.80 -0.87
C THR A 9 -7.39 7.10 -2.05
N ILE A 10 -7.39 6.22 -3.04
CA ILE A 10 -8.23 6.34 -4.23
C ILE A 10 -9.36 5.31 -4.11
N GLY A 11 -10.57 5.82 -3.98
CA GLY A 11 -11.79 5.01 -3.99
C GLY A 11 -12.62 5.27 -5.24
N ASN A 12 -13.66 4.48 -5.45
CA ASN A 12 -14.57 4.66 -6.60
C ASN A 12 -15.27 6.02 -6.59
N ASP A 13 -15.61 6.52 -5.40
CA ASP A 13 -16.38 7.76 -5.25
C ASP A 13 -15.51 8.97 -4.90
N ASN A 14 -14.47 8.77 -4.11
CA ASN A 14 -13.67 9.87 -3.58
C ASN A 14 -12.17 9.51 -3.54
N ILE A 15 -11.35 10.52 -3.83
CA ILE A 15 -9.91 10.54 -3.56
C ILE A 15 -9.71 11.30 -2.24
N LYS A 16 -8.98 10.72 -1.31
CA LYS A 16 -8.64 11.34 -0.03
C LYS A 16 -7.13 11.57 0.05
N LEU A 17 -6.74 12.80 0.34
CA LEU A 17 -5.36 13.21 0.52
C LEU A 17 -5.16 13.68 1.96
N CYS A 18 -4.09 13.21 2.60
CA CYS A 18 -3.71 13.67 3.92
C CYS A 18 -2.22 13.94 3.95
N ASP A 19 -1.84 15.22 4.05
CA ASP A 19 -0.43 15.65 4.20
C ASP A 19 -0.09 15.67 5.68
N VAL A 20 0.88 14.86 6.06
CA VAL A 20 1.28 14.71 7.45
C VAL A 20 2.76 14.94 7.64
N SER A 21 3.11 15.50 8.79
CA SER A 21 4.46 15.60 9.30
C SER A 21 4.61 14.64 10.48
N TYR A 22 5.72 13.93 10.54
CA TYR A 22 6.02 13.03 11.65
C TYR A 22 7.46 13.21 12.13
N SER A 23 7.68 13.05 13.43
CA SER A 23 8.97 13.18 14.07
C SER A 23 9.46 11.87 14.66
N ALA A 24 10.77 11.80 14.97
CA ALA A 24 11.37 10.66 15.66
C ALA A 24 10.73 10.38 17.02
N GLN A 25 10.07 11.36 17.63
CA GLN A 25 9.31 11.23 18.90
C GLN A 25 7.90 10.66 18.69
N LYS A 26 7.59 10.12 17.50
CA LYS A 26 6.30 9.55 17.12
C LYS A 26 5.11 10.52 17.19
N SER A 27 5.36 11.83 17.21
CA SER A 27 4.28 12.81 17.06
C SER A 27 3.90 12.91 15.57
N ILE A 28 2.62 12.78 15.28
CA ILE A 28 2.05 12.95 13.94
C ILE A 28 1.23 14.24 13.96
N GLN A 29 1.48 15.11 13.01
CA GLN A 29 0.71 16.35 12.82
C GLN A 29 0.11 16.33 11.41
N VAL A 30 -1.21 16.45 11.34
CA VAL A 30 -1.93 16.63 10.07
C VAL A 30 -1.78 18.09 9.64
N LEU A 31 -1.21 18.32 8.46
CA LEU A 31 -0.99 19.64 7.87
C LEU A 31 -2.14 20.03 6.95
N ALA A 32 -2.65 19.07 6.18
CA ALA A 32 -3.82 19.23 5.34
C ALA A 32 -4.56 17.90 5.21
N ALA A 33 -5.87 17.93 5.13
CA ALA A 33 -6.72 16.78 4.83
C ALA A 33 -7.83 17.22 3.89
N VAL A 34 -7.94 16.59 2.73
CA VAL A 34 -8.91 16.96 1.70
C VAL A 34 -9.49 15.71 1.04
N SER A 35 -10.75 15.81 0.65
CA SER A 35 -11.45 14.77 -0.11
C SER A 35 -12.09 15.42 -1.33
N VAL A 36 -11.87 14.81 -2.50
CA VAL A 36 -12.47 15.26 -3.77
C VAL A 36 -13.13 14.08 -4.48
N PRO A 37 -14.14 14.31 -5.31
CA PRO A 37 -14.73 13.24 -6.10
C PRO A 37 -13.70 12.57 -7.01
N THR A 38 -13.77 11.25 -7.11
CA THR A 38 -13.02 10.49 -8.12
C THR A 38 -13.62 10.78 -9.50
N PRO A 39 -12.81 11.12 -10.52
CA PRO A 39 -13.33 11.31 -11.87
C PRO A 39 -14.03 10.05 -12.37
N ALA A 40 -15.13 10.24 -13.08
CA ALA A 40 -15.93 9.13 -13.60
C ALA A 40 -15.07 8.16 -14.43
N SER A 41 -15.21 6.88 -14.18
CA SER A 41 -14.49 5.79 -14.87
C SER A 41 -12.96 5.80 -14.72
N ALA A 42 -12.39 6.62 -13.85
CA ALA A 42 -10.93 6.69 -13.63
C ALA A 42 -10.41 5.67 -12.61
N CYS A 43 -11.31 5.08 -11.80
CA CYS A 43 -10.99 4.04 -10.83
C CYS A 43 -12.12 3.00 -10.74
N GLU A 44 -11.77 1.73 -10.62
CA GLU A 44 -12.70 0.63 -10.38
C GLU A 44 -12.07 -0.36 -9.40
N ASP A 45 -12.74 -0.58 -8.26
CA ASP A 45 -12.27 -1.48 -7.19
C ASP A 45 -10.79 -1.25 -6.84
N GLY A 46 -10.39 0.00 -6.62
CA GLY A 46 -9.01 0.34 -6.28
C GLY A 46 -8.01 0.30 -7.45
N MET A 47 -8.43 -0.15 -8.63
CA MET A 47 -7.62 -0.10 -9.85
C MET A 47 -7.74 1.28 -10.49
N VAL A 48 -6.62 1.98 -10.65
CA VAL A 48 -6.57 3.23 -11.43
C VAL A 48 -6.59 2.89 -12.91
N ILE A 49 -7.63 3.35 -13.63
CA ILE A 49 -7.85 3.05 -15.05
C ILE A 49 -7.35 4.19 -15.93
N ASP A 50 -7.70 5.41 -15.61
CA ASP A 50 -7.23 6.60 -16.31
C ASP A 50 -6.15 7.32 -15.49
N ILE A 51 -4.89 6.89 -15.67
CA ILE A 51 -3.74 7.41 -14.91
C ILE A 51 -3.53 8.91 -15.18
N PRO A 52 -3.55 9.44 -16.43
CA PRO A 52 -3.40 10.87 -16.70
C PRO A 52 -4.47 11.72 -16.03
N LEU A 53 -5.73 11.32 -16.10
CA LEU A 53 -6.84 12.04 -15.48
C LEU A 53 -6.73 12.02 -13.95
N MET A 54 -6.37 10.87 -13.38
CA MET A 54 -6.16 10.72 -11.94
C MET A 54 -5.00 11.60 -11.46
N ALA A 55 -3.86 11.57 -12.14
CA ALA A 55 -2.69 12.40 -11.82
C ALA A 55 -3.03 13.89 -11.86
N LYS A 56 -3.74 14.32 -12.91
CA LYS A 56 -4.21 15.71 -13.04
C LYS A 56 -5.09 16.11 -11.86
N THR A 57 -6.08 15.30 -11.52
CA THR A 57 -7.00 15.56 -10.39
C THR A 57 -6.25 15.67 -9.06
N ILE A 58 -5.29 14.77 -8.79
CA ILE A 58 -4.49 14.79 -7.57
C ILE A 58 -3.63 16.06 -7.52
N ARG A 59 -2.94 16.44 -8.63
CA ARG A 59 -2.13 17.65 -8.69
C ARG A 59 -2.95 18.91 -8.45
N GLU A 60 -4.05 19.08 -9.16
CA GLU A 60 -4.94 20.23 -9.00
C GLU A 60 -5.45 20.35 -7.57
N THR A 61 -5.76 19.20 -6.93
CA THR A 61 -6.16 19.17 -5.52
C THR A 61 -5.01 19.58 -4.60
N CYS A 62 -3.79 19.09 -4.84
CA CYS A 62 -2.61 19.47 -4.07
C CYS A 62 -2.33 20.98 -4.19
N ASP A 63 -2.34 21.51 -5.40
CA ASP A 63 -2.08 22.93 -5.68
C ASP A 63 -3.11 23.82 -4.99
N ALA A 64 -4.40 23.49 -5.09
CA ALA A 64 -5.49 24.22 -4.47
C ALA A 64 -5.42 24.24 -2.93
N ASN A 65 -4.75 23.26 -2.32
CA ASN A 65 -4.62 23.13 -0.87
C ASN A 65 -3.20 23.41 -0.35
N GLY A 66 -2.31 23.89 -1.19
CA GLY A 66 -0.93 24.23 -0.80
C GLY A 66 -0.09 23.00 -0.38
N ILE A 67 -0.43 21.81 -0.86
CA ILE A 67 0.29 20.57 -0.58
C ILE A 67 1.48 20.48 -1.54
N THR A 68 2.70 20.51 -1.00
CA THR A 68 3.95 20.47 -1.76
C THR A 68 4.79 19.23 -1.46
N THR A 69 4.26 18.32 -0.66
CA THR A 69 4.93 17.09 -0.23
C THR A 69 5.06 16.12 -1.42
N LYS A 70 6.30 15.65 -1.65
CA LYS A 70 6.63 14.75 -2.77
C LYS A 70 6.74 13.28 -2.38
N ASN A 71 6.92 13.00 -1.10
CA ASN A 71 6.92 11.61 -0.61
C ASN A 71 5.48 11.15 -0.49
N VAL A 72 5.10 10.15 -1.29
CA VAL A 72 3.71 9.67 -1.36
C VAL A 72 3.62 8.24 -0.85
N ILE A 73 2.54 7.96 -0.11
CA ILE A 73 2.10 6.62 0.26
C ILE A 73 0.69 6.44 -0.27
N PHE A 74 0.49 5.48 -1.17
CA PHE A 74 -0.84 5.07 -1.58
C PHE A 74 -1.40 4.02 -0.63
N CYS A 75 -2.63 4.24 -0.18
CA CYS A 75 -3.41 3.26 0.57
C CYS A 75 -4.41 2.63 -0.39
N ILE A 76 -4.16 1.38 -0.78
CA ILE A 76 -4.98 0.68 -1.76
C ILE A 76 -5.97 -0.22 -1.03
N GLN A 77 -7.24 -0.10 -1.39
CA GLN A 77 -8.31 -0.98 -0.93
C GLN A 77 -9.02 -1.58 -2.14
N SER A 78 -8.99 -2.92 -2.26
CA SER A 78 -9.54 -3.65 -3.40
C SER A 78 -9.91 -5.06 -3.00
N ALA A 79 -10.99 -5.59 -3.55
CA ALA A 79 -11.36 -7.01 -3.41
C ALA A 79 -10.39 -7.94 -4.15
N LYS A 80 -9.56 -7.40 -5.06
CA LYS A 80 -8.55 -8.16 -5.80
C LYS A 80 -7.27 -8.40 -5.01
N ILE A 81 -7.06 -7.69 -3.89
CA ILE A 81 -5.91 -7.89 -3.00
C ILE A 81 -6.26 -8.96 -1.99
N ALA A 82 -5.55 -10.09 -2.05
CA ALA A 82 -5.66 -11.14 -1.05
C ALA A 82 -4.65 -10.91 0.07
N SER A 83 -5.05 -11.15 1.32
CA SER A 83 -4.14 -11.13 2.47
C SER A 83 -4.38 -12.33 3.37
N LYS A 84 -3.31 -12.85 3.95
CA LYS A 84 -3.36 -14.00 4.84
C LYS A 84 -2.31 -13.87 5.93
N GLU A 85 -2.70 -14.18 7.16
CA GLU A 85 -1.78 -14.36 8.25
C GLU A 85 -1.21 -15.78 8.20
N VAL A 86 0.11 -15.89 8.25
CA VAL A 86 0.83 -17.16 8.22
C VAL A 86 1.85 -17.22 9.36
N THR A 87 2.15 -18.43 9.82
CA THR A 87 3.21 -18.68 10.78
C THR A 87 4.42 -19.26 10.06
N THR A 88 5.58 -18.66 10.27
CA THR A 88 6.84 -19.08 9.65
C THR A 88 7.86 -19.43 10.74
N PRO A 89 8.92 -20.21 10.45
CA PRO A 89 10.08 -20.27 11.32
C PRO A 89 10.65 -18.87 11.57
N GLU A 90 11.37 -18.69 12.68
CA GLU A 90 12.12 -17.44 12.92
C GLU A 90 13.25 -17.32 11.90
N LEU A 91 13.11 -16.42 10.94
CA LEU A 91 14.02 -16.22 9.81
C LEU A 91 14.45 -14.75 9.71
N LYS A 92 15.67 -14.53 9.19
CA LYS A 92 16.10 -13.19 8.77
C LYS A 92 15.33 -12.74 7.52
N GLU A 93 15.18 -11.43 7.35
CA GLU A 93 14.37 -10.81 6.30
C GLU A 93 14.54 -11.44 4.90
N ALA A 94 15.78 -11.59 4.43
CA ALA A 94 16.04 -12.15 3.10
C ALA A 94 15.55 -13.61 2.96
N LYS A 95 15.72 -14.42 4.01
CA LYS A 95 15.26 -15.81 4.06
C LYS A 95 13.74 -15.89 4.24
N LEU A 96 13.16 -14.97 5.00
CA LEU A 96 11.72 -14.86 5.18
C LEU A 96 11.03 -14.55 3.85
N LYS A 97 11.54 -13.57 3.11
CA LYS A 97 11.04 -13.23 1.77
C LYS A 97 11.09 -14.45 0.83
N GLN A 98 12.21 -15.16 0.79
CA GLN A 98 12.36 -16.36 -0.02
C GLN A 98 11.38 -17.46 0.42
N PHE A 99 11.24 -17.69 1.72
CA PHE A 99 10.30 -18.66 2.28
C PHE A 99 8.86 -18.36 1.87
N ILE A 100 8.42 -17.11 2.00
CA ILE A 100 7.09 -16.67 1.60
C ILE A 100 6.87 -16.87 0.11
N THR A 101 7.83 -16.47 -0.73
CA THR A 101 7.71 -16.61 -2.19
C THR A 101 7.62 -18.08 -2.61
N THR A 102 8.43 -18.95 -2.00
CA THR A 102 8.42 -20.39 -2.31
C THR A 102 7.10 -21.08 -1.93
N ASN A 103 6.48 -20.64 -0.84
CA ASN A 103 5.23 -21.24 -0.33
C ASN A 103 3.96 -20.44 -0.74
N ALA A 104 4.09 -19.45 -1.61
CA ALA A 104 3.00 -18.53 -1.94
C ALA A 104 1.76 -19.22 -2.51
N THR A 105 1.94 -20.28 -3.29
CA THR A 105 0.84 -21.09 -3.86
C THR A 105 0.04 -21.85 -2.80
N GLU A 106 0.62 -22.09 -1.63
CA GLU A 106 -0.10 -22.68 -0.49
C GLU A 106 -0.95 -21.63 0.26
N TYR A 107 -0.57 -20.36 0.13
CA TYR A 107 -1.27 -19.27 0.80
C TYR A 107 -2.41 -18.72 -0.04
N PHE A 108 -2.22 -18.65 -1.35
CA PHE A 108 -3.16 -18.03 -2.28
C PHE A 108 -3.46 -18.96 -3.47
N PRO A 109 -4.75 -19.27 -3.71
CA PRO A 109 -5.19 -20.12 -4.83
C PRO A 109 -5.25 -19.31 -6.15
N VAL A 110 -4.17 -18.64 -6.50
CA VAL A 110 -4.03 -17.78 -7.69
C VAL A 110 -2.72 -18.10 -8.41
N ASN A 111 -2.61 -17.70 -9.68
CA ASN A 111 -1.33 -17.76 -10.38
C ASN A 111 -0.41 -16.66 -9.83
N ILE A 112 0.56 -17.05 -9.02
CA ILE A 112 1.46 -16.11 -8.30
C ILE A 112 2.28 -15.23 -9.24
N ASP A 113 2.53 -15.67 -10.47
CA ASP A 113 3.28 -14.88 -11.44
C ASP A 113 2.55 -13.57 -11.86
N ASP A 114 1.23 -13.53 -11.67
CA ASP A 114 0.40 -12.36 -11.95
C ASP A 114 0.26 -11.42 -10.74
N TYR A 115 0.97 -11.73 -9.62
CA TYR A 115 0.82 -10.99 -8.36
C TYR A 115 2.16 -10.54 -7.79
N VAL A 116 2.15 -9.35 -7.20
CA VAL A 116 3.22 -8.86 -6.34
C VAL A 116 2.96 -9.32 -4.92
N LEU A 117 3.93 -9.98 -4.30
CA LEU A 117 3.86 -10.40 -2.91
C LEU A 117 4.53 -9.37 -2.00
N ALA A 118 3.86 -9.03 -0.91
CA ALA A 118 4.40 -8.22 0.17
C ALA A 118 4.16 -8.91 1.52
N HIS A 119 4.97 -8.60 2.52
CA HIS A 119 4.76 -9.12 3.86
C HIS A 119 5.13 -8.12 4.94
N THR A 120 4.53 -8.31 6.10
CA THR A 120 4.85 -7.55 7.31
C THR A 120 4.93 -8.52 8.49
N VAL A 121 6.02 -8.47 9.24
CA VAL A 121 6.16 -9.19 10.49
C VAL A 121 5.21 -8.59 11.52
N LEU A 122 4.33 -9.41 12.09
CA LEU A 122 3.39 -8.99 13.12
C LEU A 122 4.02 -9.11 14.49
N GLU A 123 4.42 -10.34 14.87
CA GLU A 123 5.01 -10.60 16.16
C GLU A 123 5.82 -11.91 16.17
N PRO A 124 6.85 -12.02 17.02
CA PRO A 124 7.44 -13.32 17.36
C PRO A 124 6.48 -14.11 18.26
N ILE A 125 6.41 -15.41 18.04
CA ILE A 125 5.65 -16.34 18.86
C ILE A 125 6.49 -17.56 19.24
N GLU A 126 6.06 -18.31 20.26
CA GLU A 126 6.65 -19.58 20.62
C GLU A 126 5.55 -20.65 20.69
N GLU A 127 5.72 -21.71 19.94
CA GLU A 127 4.81 -22.85 19.93
C GLU A 127 5.61 -24.12 20.23
N GLU A 128 5.22 -24.84 21.27
CA GLU A 128 5.87 -26.08 21.72
C GLU A 128 7.40 -25.94 21.94
N GLY A 129 7.86 -24.78 22.44
CA GLY A 129 9.27 -24.48 22.64
C GLY A 129 10.04 -24.11 21.37
N ILE A 130 9.36 -23.99 20.23
CA ILE A 130 9.94 -23.60 18.94
C ILE A 130 9.59 -22.14 18.65
N LYS A 131 10.65 -21.34 18.40
CA LYS A 131 10.47 -19.93 17.99
C LYS A 131 9.98 -19.84 16.57
N LYS A 132 8.91 -19.09 16.40
CA LYS A 132 8.25 -18.82 15.12
C LYS A 132 7.93 -17.34 15.00
N THR A 133 7.45 -16.93 13.83
CA THR A 133 7.06 -15.55 13.55
C THR A 133 5.69 -15.55 12.87
N ARG A 134 4.77 -14.73 13.37
CA ARG A 134 3.51 -14.42 12.67
C ARG A 134 3.76 -13.32 11.66
N VAL A 135 3.30 -13.55 10.45
CA VAL A 135 3.54 -12.67 9.31
C VAL A 135 2.23 -12.47 8.56
N MET A 136 1.89 -11.23 8.26
CA MET A 136 0.84 -10.91 7.29
C MET A 136 1.45 -10.93 5.89
N VAL A 137 0.93 -11.75 5.01
CA VAL A 137 1.30 -11.79 3.60
C VAL A 137 0.15 -11.23 2.77
N ALA A 138 0.46 -10.39 1.81
CA ALA A 138 -0.49 -9.84 0.85
C ALA A 138 -0.05 -10.16 -0.58
N ALA A 139 -1.02 -10.42 -1.45
CA ALA A 139 -0.84 -10.60 -2.88
C ALA A 139 -1.72 -9.57 -3.61
N ALA A 140 -1.10 -8.69 -4.37
CA ALA A 140 -1.77 -7.66 -5.18
C ALA A 140 -1.51 -7.90 -6.66
N PRO A 141 -2.50 -7.73 -7.58
CA PRO A 141 -2.28 -7.87 -9.01
C PRO A 141 -1.15 -6.97 -9.51
N VAL A 142 -0.28 -7.50 -10.38
CA VAL A 142 0.89 -6.77 -10.93
C VAL A 142 0.46 -5.50 -11.63
N ASP A 143 -0.56 -5.55 -12.49
CA ASP A 143 -1.09 -4.42 -13.24
C ASP A 143 -1.61 -3.30 -12.33
N MET A 144 -2.24 -3.66 -11.22
CA MET A 144 -2.66 -2.69 -10.19
C MET A 144 -1.45 -1.94 -9.61
N VAL A 145 -0.43 -2.69 -9.19
CA VAL A 145 0.77 -2.11 -8.59
C VAL A 145 1.51 -1.22 -9.60
N GLU A 146 1.65 -1.67 -10.85
CA GLU A 146 2.27 -0.90 -11.94
C GLU A 146 1.53 0.41 -12.20
N ASN A 147 0.19 0.41 -12.20
CA ASN A 147 -0.61 1.63 -12.40
C ASN A 147 -0.40 2.65 -11.28
N TYR A 148 -0.24 2.21 -10.03
CA TYR A 148 0.09 3.11 -8.92
C TYR A 148 1.52 3.65 -8.99
N TYR A 149 2.49 2.87 -9.47
CA TYR A 149 3.84 3.38 -9.73
C TYR A 149 3.82 4.41 -10.86
N ALA A 150 3.15 4.12 -11.97
CA ALA A 150 3.01 5.06 -13.08
C ALA A 150 2.32 6.37 -12.65
N LEU A 151 1.31 6.27 -11.78
CA LEU A 151 0.65 7.45 -11.19
C LEU A 151 1.60 8.26 -10.30
N ALA A 152 2.49 7.60 -9.55
CA ALA A 152 3.45 8.27 -8.67
C ALA A 152 4.55 9.03 -9.44
N GLU A 153 4.87 8.60 -10.67
CA GLU A 153 5.88 9.23 -11.54
C GLU A 153 5.35 10.47 -12.27
N MET A 154 4.05 10.62 -12.37
CA MET A 154 3.37 11.76 -13.02
C MET A 154 3.21 12.95 -12.08
#